data_d1b5dc55db2af0e455782587709ec64f
#
_entry.id   d1b5dc55db2af0e455782587709ec64f
#
_cell.length_a   1.000
_cell.length_b   1.000
_cell.length_c   1.000
_cell.angle_alpha   90.00
_cell.angle_beta   90.00
_cell.angle_gamma   90.00
#
_symmetry.space_group_name_H-M   'P 1'
#
loop_
_entity.id
_entity.type
_entity.pdbx_description
1 polymer ?
#
loop_
_entity_poly.entity_id
_entity_poly.type
_entity_poly.pdbx_seq_one_letter_code
_entity_poly.pdbx_strand_id
1 'polypeptide(L)'
;MKFKIYTDGACSGNPGPGGWGAVILDQENNQKNISGNEKNTTNNRMELLAAIMALKKIKSNSDIVIYTDSIYVKNGITEWMVKWKKNGWKTANKKQVKNKDLWIKLDELRKKNNVVWKWVRGHSTNKYNNLADELATQAINN
;
A
#
# COMPACT_ATOMS: atom_id res chain seq x y z
N MET A 1 -16.76 -8.65 8.16
CA MET A 1 -16.06 -7.72 9.08
C MET A 1 -15.66 -6.46 8.32
N LYS A 2 -15.52 -5.35 9.02
CA LYS A 2 -15.17 -4.07 8.40
C LYS A 2 -13.88 -3.53 9.01
N PHE A 3 -13.00 -3.03 8.14
CA PHE A 3 -11.71 -2.49 8.55
C PHE A 3 -11.42 -1.17 7.86
N LYS A 4 -10.69 -0.31 8.55
CA LYS A 4 -10.08 0.88 7.96
C LYS A 4 -8.58 0.74 8.07
N ILE A 5 -7.87 0.99 6.98
CA ILE A 5 -6.42 0.85 6.92
C ILE A 5 -5.81 2.17 6.45
N TYR A 6 -4.77 2.62 7.13
CA TYR A 6 -3.97 3.77 6.73
C TYR A 6 -2.57 3.28 6.42
N THR A 7 -2.07 3.58 5.23
CA THR A 7 -0.78 3.06 4.76
C THR A 7 0.16 4.20 4.37
N ASP A 8 1.46 3.95 4.50
CA ASP A 8 2.48 4.86 3.99
C ASP A 8 3.77 4.12 3.73
N GLY A 9 4.60 4.71 2.88
CA GLY A 9 5.92 4.21 2.56
C GLY A 9 6.92 5.35 2.51
N ALA A 10 8.16 5.05 2.84
CA ALA A 10 9.25 6.01 2.85
C ALA A 10 10.52 5.35 2.36
N CYS A 11 11.42 6.14 1.81
CA CYS A 11 12.70 5.65 1.32
C CYS A 11 13.78 6.71 1.52
N SER A 12 14.92 6.28 2.06
CA SER A 12 16.09 7.15 2.24
C SER A 12 16.99 6.99 1.02
N GLY A 13 16.85 7.92 0.07
CA GLY A 13 17.38 7.72 -1.27
C GLY A 13 16.41 6.90 -2.11
N ASN A 14 16.52 6.98 -3.42
CA ASN A 14 15.55 6.30 -4.29
C ASN A 14 16.26 5.80 -5.55
N PRO A 15 16.87 4.60 -5.55
CA PRO A 15 16.74 3.53 -4.53
C PRO A 15 17.61 3.73 -3.28
N GLY A 16 17.26 3.01 -2.22
CA GLY A 16 17.98 3.01 -0.96
C GLY A 16 17.19 2.28 0.12
N PRO A 17 17.59 2.39 1.40
CA PRO A 17 16.84 1.79 2.49
C PRO A 17 15.45 2.41 2.57
N GLY A 18 14.45 1.57 2.72
CA GLY A 18 13.06 2.03 2.82
C GLY A 18 12.30 1.34 3.92
N GLY A 19 11.18 1.97 4.31
CA GLY A 19 10.28 1.45 5.32
C GLY A 19 8.84 1.62 4.88
N TRP A 20 7.97 0.79 5.46
CA TRP A 20 6.53 0.87 5.25
C TRP A 20 5.82 0.78 6.58
N GLY A 21 4.64 1.37 6.66
CA GLY A 21 3.83 1.33 7.86
C GLY A 21 2.36 1.26 7.52
N ALA A 22 1.59 0.61 8.38
CA ALA A 22 0.15 0.54 8.25
C ALA A 22 -0.52 0.52 9.62
N VAL A 23 -1.65 1.22 9.71
CA VAL A 23 -2.51 1.24 10.89
C VAL A 23 -3.82 0.58 10.48
N ILE A 24 -4.20 -0.47 11.19
CA ILE A 24 -5.42 -1.24 10.92
C ILE A 24 -6.40 -1.02 12.07
N LEU A 25 -7.60 -0.55 11.74
CA LEU A 25 -8.68 -0.36 12.71
C LEU A 25 -9.83 -1.30 12.37
N ASP A 26 -10.34 -2.02 13.38
CA ASP A 26 -11.53 -2.85 13.20
C ASP A 26 -12.81 -2.05 13.49
N GLN A 27 -13.96 -2.72 13.47
CA GLN A 27 -15.27 -2.09 13.69
C GLN A 27 -15.42 -1.44 15.06
N GLU A 28 -14.68 -1.94 16.03
CA GLU A 28 -14.71 -1.45 17.41
C GLU A 28 -13.58 -0.47 17.69
N ASN A 29 -12.88 -0.03 16.64
CA ASN A 29 -11.73 0.87 16.72
C ASN A 29 -10.53 0.29 17.48
N ASN A 30 -10.44 -1.05 17.55
CA ASN A 30 -9.21 -1.69 18.01
C ASN A 30 -8.14 -1.45 16.96
N GLN A 31 -6.98 -1.00 17.41
CA GLN A 31 -5.90 -0.57 16.54
C GLN A 31 -4.75 -1.57 16.52
N LYS A 32 -4.27 -1.88 15.32
CA LYS A 32 -3.06 -2.68 15.15
C LYS A 32 -2.11 -1.92 14.23
N ASN A 33 -0.89 -1.72 14.70
CA ASN A 33 0.15 -1.08 13.91
C ASN A 33 1.13 -2.13 13.42
N ILE A 34 1.47 -2.07 12.13
CA ILE A 34 2.49 -2.94 11.54
C ILE A 34 3.47 -2.11 10.74
N SER A 35 4.70 -2.58 10.65
CA SER A 35 5.75 -1.90 9.88
C SER A 35 6.82 -2.89 9.47
N GLY A 36 7.66 -2.48 8.53
CA GLY A 36 8.80 -3.27 8.09
C GLY A 36 9.70 -2.45 7.20
N ASN A 37 10.81 -3.06 6.76
CA ASN A 37 11.78 -2.36 5.94
C ASN A 37 12.39 -3.28 4.87
N GLU A 38 13.04 -2.64 3.90
CA GLU A 38 13.89 -3.30 2.91
C GLU A 38 15.16 -2.47 2.76
N LYS A 39 16.29 -3.13 2.56
CA LYS A 39 17.59 -2.45 2.50
C LYS A 39 17.83 -1.69 1.21
N ASN A 40 17.26 -2.18 0.10
CA ASN A 40 17.42 -1.57 -1.21
C ASN A 40 16.09 -1.60 -1.93
N THR A 41 15.40 -0.48 -1.92
CA THR A 41 14.03 -0.40 -2.43
C THR A 41 13.74 1.02 -2.94
N THR A 42 12.49 1.29 -3.25
CA THR A 42 12.02 2.60 -3.69
C THR A 42 10.81 3.03 -2.89
N ASN A 43 10.51 4.32 -2.92
CA ASN A 43 9.32 4.84 -2.25
C ASN A 43 8.05 4.14 -2.77
N ASN A 44 7.93 3.99 -4.09
CA ASN A 44 6.75 3.36 -4.70
C ASN A 44 6.57 1.91 -4.25
N ARG A 45 7.66 1.15 -4.14
CA ARG A 45 7.58 -0.23 -3.64
C ARG A 45 7.13 -0.28 -2.20
N MET A 46 7.59 0.65 -1.36
CA MET A 46 7.20 0.71 0.05
C MET A 46 5.72 1.07 0.20
N GLU A 47 5.22 1.98 -0.64
CA GLU A 47 3.80 2.33 -0.67
C GLU A 47 2.93 1.11 -1.00
N LEU A 48 3.32 0.33 -2.02
CA LEU A 48 2.62 -0.90 -2.39
C LEU A 48 2.70 -1.95 -1.30
N LEU A 49 3.89 -2.12 -0.73
CA LEU A 49 4.12 -3.17 0.28
C LEU A 49 3.32 -2.90 1.55
N ALA A 50 3.16 -1.64 1.94
CA ALA A 50 2.32 -1.29 3.10
C ALA A 50 0.89 -1.81 2.93
N ALA A 51 0.29 -1.58 1.76
CA ALA A 51 -1.06 -2.06 1.46
C ALA A 51 -1.12 -3.60 1.43
N ILE A 52 -0.13 -4.24 0.79
CA ILE A 52 -0.06 -5.70 0.69
C ILE A 52 0.03 -6.32 2.08
N MET A 53 0.93 -5.83 2.91
CA MET A 53 1.16 -6.42 4.23
C MET A 53 -0.04 -6.21 5.15
N ALA A 54 -0.73 -5.07 5.04
CA ALA A 54 -1.95 -4.82 5.79
C ALA A 54 -3.06 -5.80 5.37
N LEU A 55 -3.26 -5.99 4.07
CA LEU A 55 -4.28 -6.91 3.57
C LEU A 55 -4.01 -8.35 3.98
N LYS A 56 -2.74 -8.76 4.06
CA LYS A 56 -2.38 -10.10 4.53
C LYS A 56 -2.78 -10.36 5.98
N LYS A 57 -2.94 -9.34 6.79
CA LYS A 57 -3.33 -9.47 8.20
C LYS A 57 -4.83 -9.63 8.39
N ILE A 58 -5.62 -9.44 7.34
CA ILE A 58 -7.07 -9.43 7.41
C ILE A 58 -7.63 -10.70 6.79
N LYS A 59 -8.66 -11.28 7.42
CA LYS A 59 -9.35 -12.45 6.86
C LYS A 59 -10.04 -12.08 5.56
N SER A 60 -10.08 -13.02 4.63
CA SER A 60 -10.79 -12.86 3.36
C SER A 60 -12.29 -12.58 3.58
N ASN A 61 -12.92 -11.97 2.57
CA ASN A 61 -14.34 -11.60 2.58
C ASN A 61 -14.68 -10.51 3.60
N SER A 62 -13.74 -9.59 3.81
CA SER A 62 -13.96 -8.41 4.64
C SER A 62 -14.25 -7.18 3.79
N ASP A 63 -14.93 -6.20 4.38
CA ASP A 63 -15.11 -4.89 3.78
C ASP A 63 -13.99 -3.98 4.31
N ILE A 64 -13.21 -3.42 3.41
CA ILE A 64 -12.00 -2.69 3.77
C ILE A 64 -11.97 -1.34 3.06
N VAL A 65 -11.67 -0.28 3.81
CA VAL A 65 -11.35 1.02 3.24
C VAL A 65 -9.87 1.27 3.48
N ILE A 66 -9.11 1.47 2.40
CA ILE A 66 -7.68 1.80 2.50
C ILE A 66 -7.48 3.27 2.16
N TYR A 67 -6.84 3.97 3.08
CA TYR A 67 -6.45 5.38 2.92
C TYR A 67 -4.97 5.44 2.57
N THR A 68 -4.65 6.08 1.44
CA THR A 68 -3.27 6.26 1.00
C THR A 68 -3.07 7.68 0.48
N ASP A 69 -1.87 8.23 0.68
CA ASP A 69 -1.49 9.51 0.10
C ASP A 69 -0.69 9.32 -1.20
N SER A 70 -0.42 8.09 -1.59
CA SER A 70 0.36 7.77 -2.78
C SER A 70 -0.45 7.93 -4.05
N ILE A 71 -0.08 8.89 -4.88
CA ILE A 71 -0.66 9.08 -6.20
C ILE A 71 -0.34 7.88 -7.09
N TYR A 72 0.84 7.31 -6.94
CA TYR A 72 1.28 6.13 -7.68
C TYR A 72 0.33 4.94 -7.44
N VAL A 73 0.02 4.65 -6.18
CA VAL A 73 -0.90 3.56 -5.82
C VAL A 73 -2.31 3.86 -6.34
N LYS A 74 -2.78 5.09 -6.14
CA LYS A 74 -4.10 5.51 -6.62
C LYS A 74 -4.24 5.32 -8.13
N ASN A 75 -3.29 5.82 -8.90
CA ASN A 75 -3.36 5.74 -10.36
C ASN A 75 -3.22 4.30 -10.86
N GLY A 76 -2.40 3.50 -10.19
CA GLY A 76 -2.27 2.09 -10.55
C GLY A 76 -3.56 1.32 -10.37
N ILE A 77 -4.23 1.52 -9.23
CA ILE A 77 -5.49 0.84 -8.92
C ILE A 77 -6.62 1.29 -9.84
N THR A 78 -6.72 2.60 -10.11
CA THR A 78 -7.88 3.15 -10.85
C THR A 78 -7.72 3.08 -12.36
N GLU A 79 -6.50 3.12 -12.87
CA GLU A 79 -6.26 3.22 -14.32
C GLU A 79 -5.34 2.15 -14.86
N TRP A 80 -4.12 2.05 -14.32
CA TRP A 80 -3.04 1.27 -14.95
C TRP A 80 -3.27 -0.23 -14.90
N MET A 81 -3.76 -0.76 -13.77
CA MET A 81 -3.95 -2.21 -13.60
C MET A 81 -4.92 -2.78 -14.62
N VAL A 82 -5.96 -2.04 -14.96
CA VAL A 82 -6.94 -2.49 -15.95
C VAL A 82 -6.26 -2.71 -17.30
N LYS A 83 -5.41 -1.78 -17.70
CA LYS A 83 -4.65 -1.87 -18.95
C LYS A 83 -3.60 -2.98 -18.91
N TRP A 84 -2.87 -3.08 -17.81
CA TRP A 84 -1.82 -4.09 -17.66
C TRP A 84 -2.38 -5.51 -17.70
N LYS A 85 -3.50 -5.75 -17.06
CA LYS A 85 -4.15 -7.06 -17.07
C LYS A 85 -4.53 -7.49 -18.49
N LYS A 86 -5.03 -6.54 -19.29
CA LYS A 86 -5.37 -6.80 -20.70
C LYS A 86 -4.14 -7.10 -21.56
N ASN A 87 -2.99 -6.53 -21.20
CA ASN A 87 -1.75 -6.65 -21.95
C ASN A 87 -0.78 -7.67 -21.37
N GLY A 88 -1.24 -8.58 -20.52
CA GLY A 88 -0.40 -9.60 -19.91
C GLY A 88 0.69 -9.03 -19.01
N TRP A 89 0.37 -7.93 -18.29
CA TRP A 89 1.28 -7.23 -17.38
C TRP A 89 2.49 -6.62 -18.09
N LYS A 90 2.26 -6.13 -19.29
CA LYS A 90 3.28 -5.42 -20.07
C LYS A 90 2.80 -4.00 -20.38
N THR A 91 3.73 -3.08 -20.52
CA THR A 91 3.45 -1.71 -20.94
C THR A 91 3.10 -1.68 -22.43
N ALA A 92 2.67 -0.51 -22.92
CA ALA A 92 2.36 -0.30 -24.33
C ALA A 92 3.57 -0.64 -25.23
N ASN A 93 4.79 -0.46 -24.74
CA ASN A 93 6.02 -0.77 -25.45
C ASN A 93 6.48 -2.22 -25.27
N LYS A 94 5.61 -3.10 -24.78
CA LYS A 94 5.86 -4.52 -24.55
C LYS A 94 6.94 -4.79 -23.49
N LYS A 95 7.27 -3.80 -22.65
CA LYS A 95 8.19 -3.98 -21.54
C LYS A 95 7.42 -4.46 -20.32
N GLN A 96 8.09 -5.20 -19.44
CA GLN A 96 7.48 -5.67 -18.21
C GLN A 96 7.09 -4.47 -17.33
N VAL A 97 5.91 -4.54 -16.69
CA VAL A 97 5.43 -3.49 -15.78
C VAL A 97 6.39 -3.38 -14.59
N LYS A 98 6.78 -2.16 -14.27
CA LYS A 98 7.63 -1.88 -13.11
C LYS A 98 6.88 -2.26 -11.83
N ASN A 99 7.57 -2.93 -10.92
CA ASN A 99 6.99 -3.44 -9.66
C ASN A 99 5.86 -4.46 -9.89
N LYS A 100 5.92 -5.16 -11.02
CA LYS A 100 4.92 -6.16 -11.40
C LYS A 100 4.63 -7.17 -10.29
N ASP A 101 5.68 -7.64 -9.60
CA ASP A 101 5.57 -8.60 -8.51
C ASP A 101 4.60 -8.10 -7.43
N LEU A 102 4.76 -6.86 -7.02
CA LEU A 102 3.91 -6.25 -5.98
C LEU A 102 2.51 -5.95 -6.48
N TRP A 103 2.38 -5.46 -7.72
CA TRP A 103 1.06 -5.17 -8.29
C TRP A 103 0.19 -6.43 -8.42
N ILE A 104 0.79 -7.54 -8.85
CA ILE A 104 0.07 -8.82 -8.95
C ILE A 104 -0.37 -9.31 -7.58
N LYS A 105 0.52 -9.22 -6.59
CA LYS A 105 0.20 -9.63 -5.22
C LYS A 105 -0.92 -8.79 -4.63
N LEU A 106 -0.87 -7.48 -4.85
CA LEU A 106 -1.92 -6.58 -4.39
C LEU A 106 -3.27 -6.93 -5.03
N ASP A 107 -3.28 -7.21 -6.32
CA ASP A 107 -4.49 -7.58 -7.04
C ASP A 107 -5.11 -8.88 -6.51
N GLU A 108 -4.27 -9.89 -6.22
CA GLU A 108 -4.73 -11.15 -5.63
C GLU A 108 -5.41 -10.93 -4.29
N LEU A 109 -4.80 -10.12 -3.42
CA LEU A 109 -5.33 -9.83 -2.09
C LEU A 109 -6.60 -8.98 -2.17
N ARG A 110 -6.64 -8.04 -3.09
CA ARG A 110 -7.79 -7.18 -3.32
C ARG A 110 -9.03 -7.99 -3.73
N LYS A 111 -8.84 -9.02 -4.55
CA LYS A 111 -9.95 -9.86 -5.03
C LYS A 111 -10.59 -10.69 -3.92
N LYS A 112 -9.88 -10.98 -2.85
CA LYS A 112 -10.37 -11.76 -1.72
C LYS A 112 -11.26 -10.96 -0.78
N ASN A 113 -11.33 -9.65 -0.98
CA ASN A 113 -12.04 -8.72 -0.10
C ASN A 113 -12.79 -7.69 -0.92
N ASN A 114 -13.68 -6.94 -0.26
CA ASN A 114 -14.30 -5.78 -0.87
C ASN A 114 -13.50 -4.55 -0.42
N VAL A 115 -12.63 -4.07 -1.30
CA VAL A 115 -11.70 -2.98 -0.97
C VAL A 115 -12.09 -1.69 -1.67
N VAL A 116 -12.29 -0.65 -0.89
CA VAL A 116 -12.51 0.71 -1.38
C VAL A 116 -11.26 1.52 -1.07
N TRP A 117 -10.72 2.18 -2.08
CA TRP A 117 -9.53 3.00 -1.95
C TRP A 117 -9.92 4.47 -1.81
N LYS A 118 -9.33 5.15 -0.84
CA LYS A 118 -9.52 6.58 -0.65
C LYS A 118 -8.16 7.27 -0.63
N TRP A 119 -8.02 8.26 -1.49
CA TRP A 119 -6.79 9.05 -1.53
C TRP A 119 -6.91 10.20 -0.53
N VAL A 120 -5.88 10.38 0.28
CA VAL A 120 -5.77 11.49 1.23
C VAL A 120 -4.52 12.29 0.87
N ARG A 121 -4.52 13.58 1.19
CA ARG A 121 -3.35 14.42 0.95
C ARG A 121 -2.28 14.07 1.98
N GLY A 122 -1.02 14.02 1.54
CA GLY A 122 0.10 13.90 2.44
C GLY A 122 0.12 15.06 3.43
N HIS A 123 0.62 14.82 4.63
CA HIS A 123 0.67 15.81 5.71
C HIS A 123 -0.72 16.33 6.10
N SER A 124 -1.72 15.46 6.04
CA SER A 124 -3.07 15.80 6.48
C SER A 124 -3.13 15.92 8.00
N THR A 125 -4.27 16.42 8.51
CA THR A 125 -4.52 16.48 9.94
C THR A 125 -4.97 15.16 10.54
N ASN A 126 -5.10 14.11 9.71
CA ASN A 126 -5.53 12.80 10.16
C ASN A 126 -4.43 12.10 10.95
N LYS A 127 -4.71 11.79 12.21
CA LYS A 127 -3.72 11.19 13.11
C LYS A 127 -3.24 9.81 12.68
N TYR A 128 -4.10 9.01 12.05
CA TYR A 128 -3.73 7.65 11.62
C TYR A 128 -2.86 7.71 10.38
N ASN A 129 -3.11 8.65 9.47
CA ASN A 129 -2.24 8.87 8.32
C ASN A 129 -0.85 9.31 8.77
N ASN A 130 -0.80 10.21 9.74
CA ASN A 130 0.46 10.69 10.33
C ASN A 130 1.20 9.56 11.06
N LEU A 131 0.45 8.67 11.74
CA LEU A 131 1.05 7.52 12.41
C LEU A 131 1.64 6.53 11.41
N ALA A 132 0.95 6.27 10.30
CA ALA A 132 1.47 5.40 9.24
C ALA A 132 2.77 5.95 8.66
N ASP A 133 2.83 7.27 8.44
CA ASP A 133 4.05 7.94 7.98
C ASP A 133 5.18 7.77 8.99
N GLU A 134 4.91 7.98 10.26
CA GLU A 134 5.89 7.82 11.34
C GLU A 134 6.41 6.38 11.42
N LEU A 135 5.51 5.40 11.33
CA LEU A 135 5.88 3.99 11.32
C LEU A 135 6.81 3.66 10.15
N ALA A 136 6.49 4.17 8.96
CA ALA A 136 7.30 3.95 7.77
C ALA A 136 8.69 4.56 7.92
N THR A 137 8.76 5.79 8.40
CA THR A 137 10.02 6.52 8.56
C THR A 137 10.91 5.87 9.61
N GLN A 138 10.34 5.49 10.75
CA GLN A 138 11.09 4.83 11.82
C GLN A 138 11.58 3.44 11.39
N ALA A 139 10.83 2.73 10.58
CA ALA A 139 11.19 1.38 10.15
C ALA A 139 12.45 1.35 9.28
N ILE A 140 12.79 2.45 8.61
CA ILE A 140 13.96 2.51 7.73
C ILE A 140 15.25 2.11 8.46
N ASN A 141 15.36 2.48 9.72
CA ASN A 141 16.60 2.30 10.52
C ASN A 141 16.53 1.13 11.50
N ASN A 142 15.52 0.31 11.41
CA ASN A 142 15.37 -0.82 12.34
C ASN A 142 16.02 -2.10 11.81
#